data_cad56260ce8f1255d22ed740f42eb5dd
#
_entry.id   cad56260ce8f1255d22ed740f42eb5dd
#
_cell.length_a   1.000
_cell.length_b   1.000
_cell.length_c   1.000
_cell.angle_alpha   90.00
_cell.angle_beta   90.00
_cell.angle_gamma   90.00
#
_symmetry.space_group_name_H-M   'P 1'
#
loop_
_entity.id
_entity.type
_entity.pdbx_description
1 polymer ?
#
loop_
_entity_poly.entity_id
_entity_poly.type
_entity_poly.pdbx_seq_one_letter_code
_entity_poly.pdbx_strand_id
1 'polypeptide(L)'
;MTAPPSSDAFDAWLEANADALDVDPSRAADILPQLVRSRTVAVGVPEVMGGTGGTIADAIDTVAAVAQRSLTAAFVLWGHRTFIEYVLQSDNDALRVRWLTPLLDGEVAGATGLSNAMKYLSDIEPLQMHAARSGDAFVLNGSLPWITNLRREGFIAAAAFDHDDGTPPSVFAIPHDARGVERSDDLDLIGLRASNTAALRVSDTVLDESYRLAADAPAWLARVRPAFLGLQCGMSIGLARRALLATLDASEPSRASIGAEIRELETTLADQAAQLKRGVLDGTFFHSPATMFELRIALVETVSQAVSLEVQATGGRGYLRGQSGSARRVREASFIPIVTPSLVQLKSQLARHRRAVAA
;
A
#
# COMPACT_ATOMS: atom_id res chain seq x y z
N MET A 1 -0.45 -24.82 5.79
CA MET A 1 -0.57 -23.42 5.35
C MET A 1 -1.24 -23.46 3.99
N THR A 2 -2.51 -23.12 3.92
CA THR A 2 -3.24 -23.01 2.66
C THR A 2 -2.85 -21.68 2.02
N ALA A 3 -2.41 -21.74 0.75
CA ALA A 3 -2.23 -20.53 -0.06
C ALA A 3 -3.57 -19.76 -0.11
N PRO A 4 -3.52 -18.39 -0.16
CA PRO A 4 -4.75 -17.62 -0.33
C PRO A 4 -5.46 -18.05 -1.62
N PRO A 5 -6.78 -17.90 -1.68
CA PRO A 5 -7.55 -18.31 -2.84
C PRO A 5 -7.32 -17.36 -4.03
N SER A 6 -6.19 -17.49 -4.70
CA SER A 6 -6.07 -17.00 -6.06
C SER A 6 -6.63 -18.07 -6.98
N SER A 7 -7.65 -17.75 -7.76
CA SER A 7 -8.05 -18.69 -8.81
C SER A 7 -7.00 -18.65 -9.92
N ASP A 8 -6.68 -19.82 -10.53
CA ASP A 8 -5.75 -19.90 -11.67
C ASP A 8 -6.11 -18.87 -12.76
N ALA A 9 -7.40 -18.58 -12.93
CA ALA A 9 -7.91 -17.58 -13.87
C ALA A 9 -7.50 -16.14 -13.50
N PHE A 10 -7.48 -15.78 -12.21
CA PHE A 10 -7.05 -14.44 -11.77
C PHE A 10 -5.54 -14.28 -11.95
N ASP A 11 -4.77 -15.29 -11.60
CA ASP A 11 -3.32 -15.29 -11.77
C ASP A 11 -2.94 -15.17 -13.26
N ALA A 12 -3.61 -15.93 -14.13
CA ALA A 12 -3.41 -15.83 -15.58
C ALA A 12 -3.79 -14.45 -16.12
N TRP A 13 -4.87 -13.84 -15.61
CA TRP A 13 -5.26 -12.49 -15.99
C TRP A 13 -4.19 -11.46 -15.58
N LEU A 14 -3.65 -11.54 -14.36
CA LEU A 14 -2.59 -10.65 -13.90
C LEU A 14 -1.34 -10.76 -14.78
N GLU A 15 -0.89 -11.98 -15.08
CA GLU A 15 0.29 -12.21 -15.91
C GLU A 15 0.10 -11.67 -17.33
N ALA A 16 -1.05 -11.92 -17.94
CA ALA A 16 -1.35 -11.46 -19.30
C ALA A 16 -1.48 -9.93 -19.42
N ASN A 17 -1.83 -9.24 -18.34
CA ASN A 17 -2.08 -7.80 -18.35
C ASN A 17 -1.01 -6.95 -17.63
N ALA A 18 -0.05 -7.56 -16.96
CA ALA A 18 0.90 -6.85 -16.09
C ALA A 18 1.64 -5.69 -16.78
N ASP A 19 2.12 -5.89 -18.01
CA ASP A 19 2.84 -4.86 -18.75
C ASP A 19 1.89 -3.72 -19.19
N ALA A 20 0.66 -4.04 -19.60
CA ALA A 20 -0.35 -3.04 -19.96
C ALA A 20 -0.76 -2.21 -18.72
N LEU A 21 -0.99 -2.85 -17.59
CA LEU A 21 -1.34 -2.16 -16.33
C LEU A 21 -0.24 -1.20 -15.86
N ASP A 22 1.03 -1.51 -16.15
CA ASP A 22 2.15 -0.64 -15.78
C ASP A 22 2.22 0.64 -16.64
N VAL A 23 1.85 0.57 -17.92
CA VAL A 23 2.10 1.67 -18.86
C VAL A 23 0.84 2.35 -19.43
N ASP A 24 -0.33 1.74 -19.30
CA ASP A 24 -1.58 2.24 -19.87
C ASP A 24 -2.62 2.60 -18.80
N PRO A 25 -2.85 3.90 -18.54
CA PRO A 25 -3.82 4.35 -17.53
C PRO A 25 -5.27 4.00 -17.88
N SER A 26 -5.59 3.73 -19.15
CA SER A 26 -6.95 3.35 -19.56
C SER A 26 -7.40 2.00 -18.99
N ARG A 27 -6.45 1.18 -18.51
CA ARG A 27 -6.70 -0.12 -17.90
C ARG A 27 -7.04 -0.04 -16.40
N ALA A 28 -7.06 1.16 -15.81
CA ALA A 28 -7.25 1.35 -14.36
C ALA A 28 -8.59 0.82 -13.85
N ALA A 29 -9.66 0.94 -14.64
CA ALA A 29 -10.99 0.44 -14.28
C ALA A 29 -11.08 -1.09 -14.18
N ASP A 30 -10.14 -1.82 -14.78
CA ASP A 30 -10.16 -3.28 -14.83
C ASP A 30 -9.73 -3.92 -13.51
N ILE A 31 -8.88 -3.26 -12.71
CA ILE A 31 -8.15 -3.88 -11.60
C ILE A 31 -9.07 -4.22 -10.42
N LEU A 32 -9.78 -3.24 -9.86
CA LEU A 32 -10.59 -3.46 -8.65
C LEU A 32 -11.66 -4.54 -8.85
N PRO A 33 -12.41 -4.59 -9.97
CA PRO A 33 -13.36 -5.68 -10.22
C PRO A 33 -12.72 -7.08 -10.26
N GLN A 34 -11.47 -7.21 -10.74
CA GLN A 34 -10.76 -8.49 -10.72
C GLN A 34 -10.34 -8.88 -9.30
N LEU A 35 -9.83 -7.94 -8.51
CA LEU A 35 -9.48 -8.14 -7.11
C LEU A 35 -10.68 -8.55 -6.26
N VAL A 36 -11.85 -7.97 -6.50
CA VAL A 36 -13.09 -8.34 -5.81
C VAL A 36 -13.57 -9.73 -6.21
N ARG A 37 -13.62 -10.03 -7.52
CA ARG A 37 -14.01 -11.36 -8.02
C ARG A 37 -13.14 -12.49 -7.47
N SER A 38 -11.85 -12.24 -7.34
CA SER A 38 -10.92 -13.20 -6.74
C SER A 38 -10.98 -13.25 -5.21
N ARG A 39 -11.80 -12.42 -4.56
CA ARG A 39 -11.93 -12.31 -3.10
C ARG A 39 -10.65 -11.87 -2.39
N THR A 40 -9.63 -11.39 -3.09
CA THR A 40 -8.35 -10.97 -2.49
C THR A 40 -8.51 -9.77 -1.56
N VAL A 41 -9.46 -8.87 -1.84
CA VAL A 41 -9.77 -7.71 -0.98
C VAL A 41 -10.35 -8.12 0.38
N ALA A 42 -10.96 -9.30 0.48
CA ALA A 42 -11.69 -9.79 1.65
C ALA A 42 -10.82 -10.66 2.59
N VAL A 43 -9.57 -10.98 2.20
CA VAL A 43 -8.66 -11.78 3.02
C VAL A 43 -8.25 -11.01 4.28
N GLY A 44 -8.31 -11.69 5.43
CA GLY A 44 -8.02 -11.08 6.74
C GLY A 44 -9.16 -10.21 7.29
N VAL A 45 -10.33 -10.19 6.62
CA VAL A 45 -11.56 -9.60 7.15
C VAL A 45 -12.40 -10.71 7.77
N PRO A 46 -12.96 -10.54 8.99
CA PRO A 46 -13.78 -11.55 9.64
C PRO A 46 -14.97 -12.00 8.77
N GLU A 47 -15.27 -13.30 8.76
CA GLU A 47 -16.37 -13.87 7.97
C GLU A 47 -17.73 -13.27 8.37
N VAL A 48 -17.95 -13.02 9.65
CA VAL A 48 -19.15 -12.37 10.17
C VAL A 48 -19.34 -10.93 9.67
N MET A 49 -18.30 -10.35 9.09
CA MET A 49 -18.29 -9.01 8.47
C MET A 49 -18.26 -9.08 6.93
N GLY A 50 -18.48 -10.25 6.32
CA GLY A 50 -18.48 -10.43 4.87
C GLY A 50 -17.11 -10.79 4.26
N GLY A 51 -16.08 -10.94 5.08
CA GLY A 51 -14.73 -11.34 4.66
C GLY A 51 -14.60 -12.83 4.37
N THR A 52 -13.35 -13.25 4.13
CA THR A 52 -12.99 -14.68 3.95
C THR A 52 -12.33 -15.27 5.20
N GLY A 53 -12.29 -14.51 6.31
CA GLY A 53 -11.53 -14.91 7.48
C GLY A 53 -10.01 -14.78 7.29
N GLY A 54 -9.26 -15.44 8.14
CA GLY A 54 -7.81 -15.32 8.19
C GLY A 54 -7.34 -14.12 9.02
N THR A 55 -6.08 -13.76 8.86
CA THR A 55 -5.38 -12.73 9.62
C THR A 55 -4.82 -11.64 8.73
N ILE A 56 -4.30 -10.58 9.31
CA ILE A 56 -3.54 -9.55 8.58
C ILE A 56 -2.29 -10.14 7.89
N ALA A 57 -1.69 -11.20 8.44
CA ALA A 57 -0.57 -11.88 7.80
C ALA A 57 -0.98 -12.60 6.50
N ASP A 58 -2.20 -13.14 6.45
CA ASP A 58 -2.74 -13.76 5.21
C ASP A 58 -3.05 -12.68 4.17
N ALA A 59 -3.53 -11.51 4.58
CA ALA A 59 -3.71 -10.37 3.69
C ALA A 59 -2.37 -9.86 3.12
N ILE A 60 -1.30 -9.85 3.91
CA ILE A 60 0.06 -9.51 3.47
C ILE A 60 0.55 -10.52 2.43
N ASP A 61 0.38 -11.82 2.69
CA ASP A 61 0.73 -12.89 1.73
C ASP A 61 -0.09 -12.74 0.42
N THR A 62 -1.34 -12.32 0.50
CA THR A 62 -2.19 -12.05 -0.66
C THR A 62 -1.66 -10.88 -1.50
N VAL A 63 -1.29 -9.76 -0.85
CA VAL A 63 -0.63 -8.64 -1.55
C VAL A 63 0.67 -9.09 -2.22
N ALA A 64 1.47 -9.93 -1.53
CA ALA A 64 2.70 -10.46 -2.08
C ALA A 64 2.46 -11.39 -3.30
N ALA A 65 1.42 -12.21 -3.27
CA ALA A 65 1.05 -13.08 -4.40
C ALA A 65 0.64 -12.26 -5.64
N VAL A 66 -0.15 -11.19 -5.46
CA VAL A 66 -0.51 -10.26 -6.55
C VAL A 66 0.71 -9.52 -7.08
N ALA A 67 1.60 -9.04 -6.19
CA ALA A 67 2.81 -8.31 -6.56
C ALA A 67 3.83 -9.15 -7.34
N GLN A 68 3.83 -10.46 -7.17
CA GLN A 68 4.65 -11.35 -7.99
C GLN A 68 4.31 -11.26 -9.48
N ARG A 69 3.08 -10.89 -9.83
CA ARG A 69 2.59 -10.81 -11.21
C ARG A 69 2.51 -9.37 -11.71
N SER A 70 1.93 -8.47 -10.88
CA SER A 70 1.75 -7.05 -11.22
C SER A 70 1.85 -6.20 -9.96
N LEU A 71 2.88 -5.37 -9.89
CA LEU A 71 2.99 -4.40 -8.80
C LEU A 71 1.89 -3.33 -8.88
N THR A 72 1.42 -2.99 -10.09
CA THR A 72 0.30 -2.05 -10.28
C THR A 72 -0.98 -2.56 -9.62
N ALA A 73 -1.35 -3.81 -9.88
CA ALA A 73 -2.52 -4.42 -9.24
C ALA A 73 -2.35 -4.57 -7.72
N ALA A 74 -1.14 -4.92 -7.27
CA ALA A 74 -0.81 -5.00 -5.84
C ALA A 74 -0.88 -3.64 -5.15
N PHE A 75 -0.52 -2.57 -5.84
CA PHE A 75 -0.59 -1.21 -5.32
C PHE A 75 -2.05 -0.73 -5.14
N VAL A 76 -2.92 -1.07 -6.09
CA VAL A 76 -4.37 -0.86 -5.95
C VAL A 76 -4.93 -1.70 -4.80
N LEU A 77 -4.58 -2.99 -4.73
CA LEU A 77 -4.98 -3.88 -3.63
C LEU A 77 -4.51 -3.35 -2.28
N TRP A 78 -3.25 -2.92 -2.17
CA TRP A 78 -2.70 -2.35 -0.96
C TRP A 78 -3.49 -1.12 -0.49
N GLY A 79 -3.75 -0.16 -1.38
CA GLY A 79 -4.52 1.04 -1.05
C GLY A 79 -5.92 0.70 -0.56
N HIS A 80 -6.61 -0.18 -1.28
CA HIS A 80 -7.97 -0.63 -0.99
C HIS A 80 -8.06 -1.43 0.31
N ARG A 81 -7.22 -2.46 0.47
CA ARG A 81 -7.22 -3.32 1.67
C ARG A 81 -6.78 -2.56 2.92
N THR A 82 -5.87 -1.59 2.75
CA THR A 82 -5.46 -0.69 3.84
C THR A 82 -6.63 0.17 4.31
N PHE A 83 -7.45 0.70 3.39
CA PHE A 83 -8.63 1.47 3.79
C PHE A 83 -9.67 0.58 4.49
N ILE A 84 -9.87 -0.67 4.04
CA ILE A 84 -10.70 -1.65 4.77
C ILE A 84 -10.16 -1.85 6.19
N GLU A 85 -8.84 -1.95 6.37
CA GLU A 85 -8.23 -2.07 7.70
C GLU A 85 -8.50 -0.85 8.58
N TYR A 86 -8.49 0.35 8.00
CA TYR A 86 -8.85 1.58 8.73
C TYR A 86 -10.28 1.53 9.24
N VAL A 87 -11.21 1.05 8.44
CA VAL A 87 -12.61 0.87 8.82
C VAL A 87 -12.77 -0.17 9.94
N LEU A 88 -12.05 -1.28 9.84
CA LEU A 88 -12.06 -2.35 10.85
C LEU A 88 -11.48 -1.89 12.20
N GLN A 89 -10.46 -1.04 12.19
CA GLN A 89 -9.79 -0.52 13.38
C GLN A 89 -10.33 0.85 13.84
N SER A 90 -11.35 1.38 13.20
CA SER A 90 -12.03 2.59 13.65
C SER A 90 -12.97 2.30 14.82
N ASP A 91 -13.00 3.21 15.79
CA ASP A 91 -13.96 3.16 16.88
C ASP A 91 -15.35 3.69 16.46
N ASN A 92 -15.51 4.13 15.20
CA ASN A 92 -16.74 4.63 14.62
C ASN A 92 -17.54 3.49 13.94
N ASP A 93 -18.50 2.92 14.67
CA ASP A 93 -19.35 1.84 14.15
C ASP A 93 -20.23 2.28 12.97
N ALA A 94 -20.71 3.53 12.97
CA ALA A 94 -21.54 4.07 11.88
C ALA A 94 -20.77 4.06 10.55
N LEU A 95 -19.49 4.43 10.59
CA LEU A 95 -18.60 4.38 9.42
C LEU A 95 -18.41 2.93 8.92
N ARG A 96 -18.19 1.99 9.83
CA ARG A 96 -18.03 0.56 9.51
C ARG A 96 -19.29 -0.01 8.86
N VAL A 97 -20.46 0.24 9.45
CA VAL A 97 -21.77 -0.22 8.92
C VAL A 97 -22.03 0.36 7.52
N ARG A 98 -21.66 1.60 7.31
CA ARG A 98 -21.91 2.29 6.03
C ARG A 98 -20.98 1.83 4.90
N TRP A 99 -19.71 1.60 5.18
CA TRP A 99 -18.69 1.50 4.13
C TRP A 99 -18.07 0.12 3.94
N LEU A 100 -18.15 -0.79 4.92
CA LEU A 100 -17.44 -2.08 4.82
C LEU A 100 -17.97 -2.94 3.66
N THR A 101 -19.29 -3.08 3.53
CA THR A 101 -19.88 -3.86 2.44
C THR A 101 -19.60 -3.24 1.06
N PRO A 102 -19.84 -1.94 0.80
CA PRO A 102 -19.47 -1.31 -0.47
C PRO A 102 -18.00 -1.44 -0.84
N LEU A 103 -17.09 -1.44 0.14
CA LEU A 103 -15.66 -1.69 -0.09
C LEU A 103 -15.40 -3.15 -0.48
N LEU A 104 -15.98 -4.12 0.22
CA LEU A 104 -15.79 -5.55 -0.07
C LEU A 104 -16.37 -5.96 -1.42
N ASP A 105 -17.45 -5.31 -1.85
CA ASP A 105 -18.11 -5.53 -3.14
C ASP A 105 -17.50 -4.70 -4.29
N GLY A 106 -16.57 -3.78 -3.96
CA GLY A 106 -15.89 -2.93 -4.94
C GLY A 106 -16.79 -1.88 -5.58
N GLU A 107 -17.92 -1.56 -4.98
CA GLU A 107 -18.78 -0.44 -5.38
C GLU A 107 -18.03 0.88 -5.25
N VAL A 108 -17.21 0.99 -4.20
CA VAL A 108 -16.36 2.13 -3.93
C VAL A 108 -14.91 1.68 -3.71
N ALA A 109 -13.95 2.41 -4.25
CA ALA A 109 -12.53 2.17 -4.02
C ALA A 109 -12.07 2.81 -2.71
N GLY A 110 -11.41 2.04 -1.83
CA GLY A 110 -10.74 2.58 -0.66
C GLY A 110 -9.38 3.15 -1.02
N ALA A 111 -9.05 4.36 -0.55
CA ALA A 111 -7.82 5.05 -0.84
C ALA A 111 -7.14 5.61 0.43
N THR A 112 -5.81 5.58 0.47
CA THR A 112 -5.06 6.11 1.60
C THR A 112 -4.33 7.40 1.23
N GLY A 113 -4.80 8.53 1.76
CA GLY A 113 -4.19 9.85 1.62
C GLY A 113 -3.33 10.25 2.83
N LEU A 114 -2.85 9.28 3.62
CA LEU A 114 -2.14 9.56 4.87
C LEU A 114 -0.63 9.84 4.68
N SER A 115 -0.17 10.11 3.46
CA SER A 115 1.25 10.46 3.23
C SER A 115 1.67 11.73 3.95
N ASN A 116 0.81 12.75 4.00
CA ASN A 116 1.04 13.98 4.76
C ASN A 116 1.09 13.72 6.27
N ALA A 117 0.22 12.85 6.79
CA ALA A 117 0.24 12.47 8.20
C ALA A 117 1.54 11.76 8.59
N MET A 118 2.07 10.89 7.72
CA MET A 118 3.36 10.24 7.96
C MET A 118 4.53 11.23 7.95
N LYS A 119 4.49 12.26 7.10
CA LYS A 119 5.48 13.32 7.11
C LYS A 119 5.36 14.21 8.36
N TYR A 120 4.14 14.54 8.76
CA TYR A 120 3.86 15.26 10.01
C TYR A 120 4.41 14.51 11.23
N LEU A 121 4.09 13.23 11.39
CA LEU A 121 4.63 12.38 12.45
C LEU A 121 6.17 12.25 12.40
N SER A 122 6.75 12.50 11.23
CA SER A 122 8.19 12.50 11.02
C SER A 122 8.81 13.90 11.17
N ASP A 123 8.07 14.93 11.60
CA ASP A 123 8.44 16.35 11.66
C ASP A 123 9.15 16.85 10.37
N ILE A 124 8.72 16.34 9.21
CA ILE A 124 9.25 16.74 7.90
C ILE A 124 8.49 17.95 7.39
N GLU A 125 7.15 17.93 7.54
CA GLU A 125 6.27 19.04 7.12
C GLU A 125 4.99 19.07 7.99
N PRO A 126 4.34 20.25 8.15
CA PRO A 126 3.04 20.35 8.80
C PRO A 126 1.96 19.67 7.96
N LEU A 127 0.80 19.38 8.59
CA LEU A 127 -0.40 18.98 7.86
C LEU A 127 -0.86 20.11 6.94
N GLN A 128 -1.27 19.75 5.73
CA GLN A 128 -1.78 20.68 4.72
C GLN A 128 -3.30 20.62 4.58
N MET A 129 -3.95 19.80 5.40
CA MET A 129 -5.39 19.64 5.48
C MET A 129 -5.87 20.22 6.81
N HIS A 130 -6.92 21.02 6.78
CA HIS A 130 -7.47 21.73 7.95
C HIS A 130 -8.94 21.40 8.14
N ALA A 131 -9.37 21.21 9.39
CA ALA A 131 -10.74 20.98 9.78
C ALA A 131 -11.17 22.02 10.81
N ALA A 132 -12.18 22.80 10.49
CA ALA A 132 -12.81 23.74 11.41
C ALA A 132 -14.17 23.18 11.89
N ARG A 133 -14.41 23.20 13.20
CA ARG A 133 -15.70 22.75 13.74
C ARG A 133 -16.81 23.75 13.42
N SER A 134 -17.96 23.23 12.97
CA SER A 134 -19.14 24.00 12.65
C SER A 134 -20.40 23.29 13.18
N GLY A 135 -20.81 23.60 14.40
CA GLY A 135 -21.87 22.88 15.09
C GLY A 135 -21.51 21.40 15.31
N ASP A 136 -22.34 20.50 14.80
CA ASP A 136 -22.14 19.04 14.88
C ASP A 136 -21.32 18.47 13.70
N ALA A 137 -20.80 19.33 12.83
CA ALA A 137 -20.04 18.95 11.65
C ALA A 137 -18.67 19.64 11.62
N PHE A 138 -17.89 19.31 10.59
CA PHE A 138 -16.58 19.89 10.30
C PHE A 138 -16.55 20.42 8.87
N VAL A 139 -15.97 21.57 8.69
CA VAL A 139 -15.64 22.15 7.39
C VAL A 139 -14.20 21.80 7.07
N LEU A 140 -14.00 21.01 6.03
CA LEU A 140 -12.71 20.43 5.64
C LEU A 140 -12.13 21.17 4.44
N ASN A 141 -10.85 21.53 4.51
CA ASN A 141 -10.12 22.23 3.47
C ASN A 141 -8.69 21.68 3.32
N GLY A 142 -8.17 21.72 2.08
CA GLY A 142 -6.79 21.38 1.78
C GLY A 142 -6.61 20.57 0.50
N SER A 143 -5.39 20.07 0.27
CA SER A 143 -5.09 19.25 -0.89
C SER A 143 -4.04 18.21 -0.58
N LEU A 144 -4.16 17.05 -1.23
CA LEU A 144 -3.21 15.95 -1.19
C LEU A 144 -2.73 15.67 -2.62
N PRO A 145 -1.45 15.88 -2.92
CA PRO A 145 -0.95 15.83 -4.29
C PRO A 145 -0.81 14.42 -4.84
N TRP A 146 -0.89 13.39 -4.00
CA TRP A 146 -0.59 12.01 -4.39
C TRP A 146 -1.37 11.00 -3.56
N ILE A 147 -2.42 10.43 -4.15
CA ILE A 147 -3.22 9.34 -3.56
C ILE A 147 -3.46 8.27 -4.63
N THR A 148 -3.16 7.02 -4.31
CA THR A 148 -3.48 5.88 -5.18
C THR A 148 -4.92 5.42 -4.99
N ASN A 149 -5.44 4.73 -6.02
CA ASN A 149 -6.79 4.14 -6.03
C ASN A 149 -7.94 5.16 -5.89
N LEU A 150 -7.73 6.40 -6.35
CA LEU A 150 -8.81 7.38 -6.53
C LEU A 150 -9.61 7.04 -7.82
N ARG A 151 -10.34 5.94 -7.79
CA ARG A 151 -11.11 5.43 -8.92
C ARG A 151 -12.14 6.46 -9.39
N ARG A 152 -12.26 6.68 -10.71
CA ARG A 152 -13.13 7.73 -11.30
C ARG A 152 -14.61 7.46 -11.04
N GLU A 153 -15.01 6.21 -10.97
CA GLU A 153 -16.39 5.76 -10.75
C GLU A 153 -16.84 5.90 -9.30
N GLY A 154 -15.90 5.98 -8.36
CA GLY A 154 -16.18 6.18 -6.96
C GLY A 154 -15.05 5.74 -6.04
N PHE A 155 -14.74 6.60 -5.08
CA PHE A 155 -13.75 6.33 -4.04
C PHE A 155 -14.16 6.89 -2.68
N ILE A 156 -13.51 6.38 -1.64
CA ILE A 156 -13.47 6.99 -0.32
C ILE A 156 -12.01 7.04 0.14
N ALA A 157 -11.52 8.23 0.53
CA ALA A 157 -10.11 8.45 0.85
C ALA A 157 -9.92 8.84 2.31
N ALA A 158 -8.95 8.21 3.01
CA ALA A 158 -8.56 8.65 4.34
C ALA A 158 -7.57 9.82 4.26
N ALA A 159 -7.81 10.89 5.03
CA ALA A 159 -6.89 12.00 5.19
C ALA A 159 -6.86 12.52 6.63
N ALA A 160 -5.69 13.00 7.07
CA ALA A 160 -5.53 13.62 8.38
C ALA A 160 -5.63 15.15 8.26
N PHE A 161 -6.32 15.74 9.22
CA PHE A 161 -6.64 17.17 9.28
C PHE A 161 -6.14 17.75 10.59
N ASP A 162 -5.49 18.90 10.50
CA ASP A 162 -5.17 19.75 11.65
C ASP A 162 -6.39 20.56 12.08
N HIS A 163 -6.44 20.96 13.35
CA HIS A 163 -7.51 21.74 13.93
C HIS A 163 -7.00 23.08 14.43
N ASP A 164 -7.74 24.16 14.14
CA ASP A 164 -7.37 25.53 14.54
C ASP A 164 -7.54 25.78 16.06
N ASP A 165 -8.29 24.92 16.76
CA ASP A 165 -8.58 25.02 18.19
C ASP A 165 -7.53 24.35 19.10
N GLY A 166 -6.46 23.79 18.51
CA GLY A 166 -5.38 23.12 19.24
C GLY A 166 -5.70 21.70 19.70
N THR A 167 -6.86 21.15 19.29
CA THR A 167 -7.13 19.72 19.51
C THR A 167 -6.22 18.86 18.62
N PRO A 168 -5.93 17.58 19.00
CA PRO A 168 -5.12 16.70 18.15
C PRO A 168 -5.68 16.58 16.75
N PRO A 169 -4.83 16.45 15.71
CA PRO A 169 -5.29 16.16 14.37
C PRO A 169 -6.20 14.95 14.33
N SER A 170 -7.21 14.97 13.48
CA SER A 170 -8.15 13.86 13.29
C SER A 170 -8.05 13.26 11.89
N VAL A 171 -8.60 12.06 11.69
CA VAL A 171 -8.66 11.39 10.38
C VAL A 171 -10.10 11.30 9.92
N PHE A 172 -10.37 11.76 8.69
CA PHE A 172 -11.67 11.62 8.05
C PHE A 172 -11.61 10.69 6.84
N ALA A 173 -12.71 10.01 6.60
CA ALA A 173 -13.02 9.30 5.37
C ALA A 173 -13.79 10.25 4.44
N ILE A 174 -13.19 10.62 3.32
CA ILE A 174 -13.71 11.62 2.38
C ILE A 174 -14.33 10.88 1.19
N PRO A 175 -15.68 10.86 1.03
CA PRO A 175 -16.30 10.24 -0.12
C PRO A 175 -16.18 11.15 -1.35
N HIS A 176 -16.05 10.52 -2.53
CA HIS A 176 -15.82 11.20 -3.81
C HIS A 176 -16.94 12.16 -4.21
N ASP A 177 -18.16 11.87 -3.78
CA ASP A 177 -19.39 12.62 -4.11
C ASP A 177 -19.73 13.73 -3.10
N ALA A 178 -18.90 13.93 -2.06
CA ALA A 178 -19.10 15.03 -1.14
C ALA A 178 -18.85 16.37 -1.85
N ARG A 179 -19.75 17.34 -1.58
CA ARG A 179 -19.63 18.68 -2.16
C ARG A 179 -18.28 19.30 -1.81
N GLY A 180 -17.56 19.82 -2.80
CA GLY A 180 -16.25 20.45 -2.60
C GLY A 180 -15.08 19.47 -2.71
N VAL A 181 -15.32 18.21 -3.00
CA VAL A 181 -14.27 17.20 -3.28
C VAL A 181 -14.01 17.15 -4.77
N GLU A 182 -12.75 17.39 -5.15
CA GLU A 182 -12.28 17.40 -6.53
C GLU A 182 -11.06 16.47 -6.67
N ARG A 183 -11.14 15.56 -7.64
CA ARG A 183 -10.04 14.70 -8.08
C ARG A 183 -9.40 15.27 -9.33
N SER A 184 -8.06 15.31 -9.39
CA SER A 184 -7.34 15.66 -10.63
C SER A 184 -7.45 14.54 -11.68
N ASP A 185 -6.92 14.77 -12.86
CA ASP A 185 -6.57 13.69 -13.78
C ASP A 185 -5.52 12.76 -13.15
N ASP A 186 -5.37 11.54 -13.71
CA ASP A 186 -4.33 10.62 -13.27
C ASP A 186 -2.94 11.23 -13.49
N LEU A 187 -2.05 11.02 -12.53
CA LEU A 187 -0.69 11.49 -12.63
C LEU A 187 0.07 10.73 -13.73
N ASP A 188 0.89 11.43 -14.51
CA ASP A 188 1.71 10.83 -15.57
C ASP A 188 2.95 10.14 -14.97
N LEU A 189 2.75 8.94 -14.45
CA LEU A 189 3.78 8.15 -13.77
C LEU A 189 4.67 7.42 -14.79
N ILE A 190 5.93 7.17 -14.40
CA ILE A 190 6.87 6.36 -15.22
C ILE A 190 6.52 4.87 -15.27
N GLY A 191 5.73 4.39 -14.32
CA GLY A 191 5.18 3.03 -14.19
C GLY A 191 3.96 3.05 -13.28
N LEU A 192 3.30 1.92 -13.06
CA LEU A 192 2.07 1.79 -12.25
C LEU A 192 0.93 2.72 -12.73
N ARG A 193 0.84 2.98 -14.03
CA ARG A 193 -0.04 4.02 -14.61
C ARG A 193 -1.53 3.70 -14.46
N ALA A 194 -1.89 2.41 -14.38
CA ALA A 194 -3.28 1.99 -14.16
C ALA A 194 -3.69 1.98 -12.67
N SER A 195 -2.96 2.66 -11.78
CA SER A 195 -3.24 2.65 -10.34
C SER A 195 -4.28 3.69 -9.88
N ASN A 196 -4.90 4.45 -10.78
CA ASN A 196 -5.79 5.57 -10.43
C ASN A 196 -5.14 6.55 -9.43
N THR A 197 -3.82 6.78 -9.57
CA THR A 197 -3.11 7.71 -8.70
C THR A 197 -3.34 9.14 -9.17
N ALA A 198 -3.87 9.98 -8.29
CA ALA A 198 -4.24 11.36 -8.59
C ALA A 198 -4.09 12.26 -7.37
N ALA A 199 -4.23 13.59 -7.56
CA ALA A 199 -4.39 14.52 -6.47
C ALA A 199 -5.85 14.64 -6.03
N LEU A 200 -6.05 14.96 -4.76
CA LEU A 200 -7.35 15.25 -4.16
C LEU A 200 -7.34 16.66 -3.57
N ARG A 201 -8.35 17.45 -3.93
CA ARG A 201 -8.62 18.75 -3.34
C ARG A 201 -9.94 18.70 -2.58
N VAL A 202 -9.96 19.32 -1.43
CA VAL A 202 -11.14 19.44 -0.56
C VAL A 202 -11.34 20.92 -0.26
N SER A 203 -12.52 21.46 -0.59
CA SER A 203 -12.81 22.90 -0.47
C SER A 203 -14.18 23.07 0.18
N ASP A 204 -14.20 23.63 1.39
CA ASP A 204 -15.39 23.85 2.20
C ASP A 204 -16.34 22.63 2.26
N THR A 205 -15.71 21.44 2.34
CA THR A 205 -16.45 20.18 2.40
C THR A 205 -16.96 19.95 3.82
N VAL A 206 -18.27 19.83 3.97
CA VAL A 206 -18.92 19.62 5.27
C VAL A 206 -19.14 18.13 5.50
N LEU A 207 -18.50 17.58 6.52
CA LEU A 207 -18.69 16.20 6.97
C LEU A 207 -18.99 16.18 8.48
N ASP A 208 -19.88 15.29 8.90
CA ASP A 208 -20.20 15.07 10.30
C ASP A 208 -19.32 13.96 10.93
N GLU A 209 -19.53 13.69 12.21
CA GLU A 209 -18.82 12.67 12.99
C GLU A 209 -18.90 11.26 12.37
N SER A 210 -19.94 10.93 11.60
CA SER A 210 -20.09 9.61 10.99
C SER A 210 -19.05 9.31 9.92
N TYR A 211 -18.33 10.32 9.46
CA TYR A 211 -17.19 10.20 8.51
C TYR A 211 -15.83 10.24 9.20
N ARG A 212 -15.77 10.46 10.51
CA ARG A 212 -14.50 10.54 11.23
C ARG A 212 -13.98 9.15 11.59
N LEU A 213 -12.86 8.75 10.97
CA LEU A 213 -12.14 7.49 11.24
C LEU A 213 -11.51 7.49 12.64
N ALA A 214 -10.93 8.62 13.04
CA ALA A 214 -10.28 8.79 14.33
C ALA A 214 -10.28 10.24 14.79
N ALA A 215 -10.52 10.46 16.09
CA ALA A 215 -10.47 11.79 16.72
C ALA A 215 -9.02 12.22 17.06
N ASP A 216 -8.14 11.26 17.30
CA ASP A 216 -6.70 11.46 17.59
C ASP A 216 -5.90 10.69 16.56
N ALA A 217 -5.45 11.40 15.52
CA ALA A 217 -4.68 10.80 14.44
C ALA A 217 -3.36 10.18 14.90
N PRO A 218 -2.51 10.82 15.72
CA PRO A 218 -1.29 10.24 16.24
C PRO A 218 -1.50 8.90 16.96
N ALA A 219 -2.43 8.82 17.89
CA ALA A 219 -2.74 7.61 18.64
C ALA A 219 -3.28 6.50 17.74
N TRP A 220 -4.22 6.84 16.86
CA TRP A 220 -4.82 5.89 15.93
C TRP A 220 -3.81 5.38 14.88
N LEU A 221 -2.98 6.27 14.31
CA LEU A 221 -1.93 5.89 13.37
C LEU A 221 -0.91 4.94 14.00
N ALA A 222 -0.57 5.10 15.27
CA ALA A 222 0.29 4.16 16.00
C ALA A 222 -0.33 2.74 16.02
N ARG A 223 -1.64 2.65 16.19
CA ARG A 223 -2.41 1.38 16.23
C ARG A 223 -2.48 0.71 14.86
N VAL A 224 -2.81 1.46 13.80
CA VAL A 224 -2.99 0.89 12.46
C VAL A 224 -1.69 0.68 11.68
N ARG A 225 -0.62 1.33 12.08
CA ARG A 225 0.68 1.30 11.37
C ARG A 225 1.25 -0.08 11.13
N PRO A 226 1.21 -1.06 12.06
CA PRO A 226 1.70 -2.41 11.79
C PRO A 226 1.01 -3.07 10.60
N ALA A 227 -0.31 -2.98 10.52
CA ALA A 227 -1.09 -3.52 9.40
C ALA A 227 -0.80 -2.75 8.10
N PHE A 228 -0.82 -1.41 8.14
CA PHE A 228 -0.54 -0.54 7.00
C PHE A 228 0.83 -0.84 6.37
N LEU A 229 1.90 -0.83 7.17
CA LEU A 229 3.26 -1.13 6.69
C LEU A 229 3.43 -2.60 6.32
N GLY A 230 2.75 -3.51 7.03
CA GLY A 230 2.77 -4.94 6.73
C GLY A 230 2.23 -5.22 5.33
N LEU A 231 1.05 -4.70 4.99
CA LEU A 231 0.48 -4.80 3.66
C LEU A 231 1.39 -4.17 2.59
N GLN A 232 2.04 -3.04 2.91
CA GLN A 232 3.00 -2.40 2.01
C GLN A 232 4.24 -3.28 1.77
N CYS A 233 4.77 -3.93 2.81
CA CYS A 233 5.88 -4.87 2.70
C CYS A 233 5.54 -6.08 1.82
N GLY A 234 4.26 -6.48 1.75
CA GLY A 234 3.79 -7.50 0.82
C GLY A 234 4.16 -7.20 -0.63
N MET A 235 4.06 -5.95 -1.07
CA MET A 235 4.50 -5.53 -2.41
C MET A 235 6.01 -5.79 -2.64
N SER A 236 6.84 -5.44 -1.66
CA SER A 236 8.29 -5.68 -1.72
C SER A 236 8.62 -7.18 -1.81
N ILE A 237 7.97 -7.99 -0.96
CA ILE A 237 8.18 -9.45 -0.92
C ILE A 237 7.78 -10.08 -2.26
N GLY A 238 6.63 -9.70 -2.82
CA GLY A 238 6.15 -10.26 -4.08
C GLY A 238 7.06 -9.89 -5.26
N LEU A 239 7.44 -8.61 -5.38
CA LEU A 239 8.32 -8.15 -6.45
C LEU A 239 9.70 -8.83 -6.38
N ALA A 240 10.31 -8.93 -5.18
CA ALA A 240 11.59 -9.61 -5.00
C ALA A 240 11.49 -11.10 -5.36
N ARG A 241 10.44 -11.81 -4.91
CA ARG A 241 10.22 -13.21 -5.28
C ARG A 241 10.13 -13.39 -6.79
N ARG A 242 9.40 -12.53 -7.49
CA ARG A 242 9.26 -12.61 -8.95
C ARG A 242 10.58 -12.35 -9.67
N ALA A 243 11.35 -11.36 -9.22
CA ALA A 243 12.66 -11.07 -9.80
C ALA A 243 13.62 -12.25 -9.64
N LEU A 244 13.68 -12.88 -8.45
CA LEU A 244 14.50 -14.06 -8.21
C LEU A 244 14.03 -15.25 -9.05
N LEU A 245 12.74 -15.53 -9.14
CA LEU A 245 12.21 -16.57 -10.01
C LEU A 245 12.57 -16.34 -11.48
N ALA A 246 12.54 -15.10 -11.95
CA ALA A 246 12.89 -14.79 -13.34
C ALA A 246 14.38 -15.04 -13.69
N THR A 247 15.27 -15.11 -12.70
CA THR A 247 16.66 -15.52 -12.93
C THR A 247 16.78 -16.96 -13.43
N LEU A 248 15.78 -17.81 -13.14
CA LEU A 248 15.75 -19.21 -13.59
C LEU A 248 15.59 -19.34 -15.11
N ASP A 249 15.06 -18.31 -15.78
CA ASP A 249 14.90 -18.24 -17.23
C ASP A 249 16.21 -17.87 -17.97
N ALA A 250 17.27 -17.55 -17.20
CA ALA A 250 18.57 -17.23 -17.75
C ALA A 250 19.34 -18.49 -18.20
N SER A 251 20.34 -18.29 -19.06
CA SER A 251 21.24 -19.38 -19.50
C SER A 251 22.01 -19.99 -18.32
N GLU A 252 22.33 -21.28 -18.42
CA GLU A 252 23.04 -22.00 -17.37
C GLU A 252 24.37 -21.32 -16.95
N PRO A 253 25.23 -20.84 -17.84
CA PRO A 253 26.45 -20.14 -17.42
C PRO A 253 26.16 -18.86 -16.62
N SER A 254 25.14 -18.10 -17.00
CA SER A 254 24.75 -16.89 -16.27
C SER A 254 24.25 -17.21 -14.86
N ARG A 255 23.39 -18.24 -14.73
CA ARG A 255 22.89 -18.68 -13.42
C ARG A 255 24.00 -19.22 -12.52
N ALA A 256 24.94 -20.01 -13.08
CA ALA A 256 26.06 -20.56 -12.33
C ALA A 256 26.92 -19.45 -11.71
N SER A 257 27.11 -18.34 -12.44
CA SER A 257 27.95 -17.22 -11.99
C SER A 257 27.39 -16.47 -10.79
N ILE A 258 26.04 -16.35 -10.66
CA ILE A 258 25.37 -15.57 -9.60
C ILE A 258 24.52 -16.46 -8.67
N GLY A 259 24.64 -17.77 -8.79
CA GLY A 259 23.80 -18.72 -8.05
C GLY A 259 23.97 -18.67 -6.53
N ALA A 260 25.15 -18.27 -6.04
CA ALA A 260 25.39 -18.10 -4.62
C ALA A 260 24.60 -16.90 -4.07
N GLU A 261 24.67 -15.76 -4.76
CA GLU A 261 23.96 -14.52 -4.39
C GLU A 261 22.45 -14.72 -4.45
N ILE A 262 21.94 -15.44 -5.46
CA ILE A 262 20.50 -15.76 -5.55
C ILE A 262 20.05 -16.54 -4.32
N ARG A 263 20.73 -17.62 -3.93
CA ARG A 263 20.34 -18.45 -2.77
C ARG A 263 20.43 -17.69 -1.45
N GLU A 264 21.46 -16.86 -1.27
CA GLU A 264 21.59 -16.01 -0.09
C GLU A 264 20.42 -15.02 0.01
N LEU A 265 20.05 -14.40 -1.12
CA LEU A 265 18.96 -13.43 -1.16
C LEU A 265 17.59 -14.08 -0.99
N GLU A 266 17.38 -15.30 -1.52
CA GLU A 266 16.17 -16.11 -1.27
C GLU A 266 16.01 -16.43 0.22
N THR A 267 17.09 -16.81 0.90
CA THR A 267 17.09 -17.08 2.34
C THR A 267 16.78 -15.81 3.13
N THR A 268 17.46 -14.71 2.82
CA THR A 268 17.24 -13.41 3.43
C THR A 268 15.78 -12.96 3.28
N LEU A 269 15.22 -13.08 2.08
CA LEU A 269 13.82 -12.70 1.81
C LEU A 269 12.82 -13.59 2.58
N ALA A 270 13.10 -14.89 2.69
CA ALA A 270 12.27 -15.82 3.46
C ALA A 270 12.25 -15.45 4.95
N ASP A 271 13.43 -15.14 5.52
CA ASP A 271 13.57 -14.72 6.93
C ASP A 271 12.86 -13.39 7.19
N GLN A 272 13.01 -12.40 6.31
CA GLN A 272 12.32 -11.12 6.38
C GLN A 272 10.80 -11.29 6.31
N ALA A 273 10.29 -12.12 5.42
CA ALA A 273 8.85 -12.41 5.31
C ALA A 273 8.33 -13.12 6.57
N ALA A 274 9.08 -14.05 7.13
CA ALA A 274 8.72 -14.73 8.37
C ALA A 274 8.74 -13.77 9.57
N GLN A 275 9.74 -12.90 9.68
CA GLN A 275 9.82 -11.86 10.70
C GLN A 275 8.63 -10.89 10.60
N LEU A 276 8.29 -10.45 9.39
CA LEU A 276 7.15 -9.57 9.16
C LEU A 276 5.85 -10.18 9.70
N LYS A 277 5.56 -11.42 9.32
CA LYS A 277 4.33 -12.11 9.73
C LYS A 277 4.26 -12.32 11.23
N ARG A 278 5.34 -12.72 11.87
CA ARG A 278 5.39 -12.82 13.34
C ARG A 278 5.10 -11.48 13.99
N GLY A 279 5.83 -10.42 13.60
CA GLY A 279 5.73 -9.12 14.26
C GLY A 279 4.39 -8.41 14.10
N VAL A 280 3.63 -8.68 13.03
CA VAL A 280 2.26 -8.14 12.90
C VAL A 280 1.24 -8.95 13.73
N LEU A 281 1.50 -10.23 14.00
CA LEU A 281 0.57 -11.11 14.73
C LEU A 281 0.79 -11.05 16.25
N ASP A 282 2.03 -10.93 16.72
CA ASP A 282 2.38 -10.96 18.13
C ASP A 282 2.44 -9.57 18.79
N GLY A 283 2.18 -8.50 18.03
CA GLY A 283 2.19 -7.12 18.52
C GLY A 283 3.59 -6.50 18.64
N THR A 284 4.66 -7.19 18.25
CA THR A 284 6.05 -6.68 18.35
C THR A 284 6.17 -5.30 17.68
N PHE A 285 5.57 -5.11 16.50
CA PHE A 285 5.67 -3.85 15.77
C PHE A 285 4.82 -2.70 16.35
N PHE A 286 3.85 -3.01 17.18
CA PHE A 286 3.14 -2.00 17.94
C PHE A 286 4.02 -1.48 19.10
N HIS A 287 4.67 -2.39 19.84
CA HIS A 287 5.51 -2.05 20.99
C HIS A 287 6.91 -1.54 20.58
N SER A 288 7.44 -2.01 19.46
CA SER A 288 8.75 -1.62 18.93
C SER A 288 8.67 -1.22 17.45
N PRO A 289 8.16 -0.01 17.16
CA PRO A 289 8.00 0.46 15.78
C PRO A 289 9.31 0.51 14.99
N ALA A 290 10.43 0.78 15.67
CA ALA A 290 11.77 0.84 15.05
C ALA A 290 12.12 -0.48 14.34
N THR A 291 11.81 -1.63 14.95
CA THR A 291 12.06 -2.95 14.34
C THR A 291 11.30 -3.12 13.00
N MET A 292 10.08 -2.60 12.92
CA MET A 292 9.33 -2.62 11.67
C MET A 292 9.93 -1.69 10.61
N PHE A 293 10.43 -0.52 11.02
CA PHE A 293 11.07 0.41 10.10
C PHE A 293 12.37 -0.16 9.53
N GLU A 294 13.18 -0.80 10.38
CA GLU A 294 14.39 -1.50 9.96
C GLU A 294 14.09 -2.62 8.98
N LEU A 295 13.08 -3.45 9.27
CA LEU A 295 12.64 -4.51 8.36
C LEU A 295 12.15 -3.95 7.01
N ARG A 296 11.36 -2.87 7.03
CA ARG A 296 10.87 -2.23 5.80
C ARG A 296 12.03 -1.69 4.94
N ILE A 297 13.06 -1.11 5.57
CA ILE A 297 14.26 -0.63 4.88
C ILE A 297 15.02 -1.81 4.27
N ALA A 298 15.26 -2.87 5.04
CA ALA A 298 15.95 -4.08 4.57
C ALA A 298 15.22 -4.74 3.39
N LEU A 299 13.88 -4.81 3.41
CA LEU A 299 13.09 -5.32 2.29
C LEU A 299 13.26 -4.51 1.01
N VAL A 300 13.41 -3.18 1.09
CA VAL A 300 13.69 -2.35 -0.11
C VAL A 300 15.07 -2.67 -0.69
N GLU A 301 16.06 -2.87 0.15
CA GLU A 301 17.41 -3.26 -0.27
C GLU A 301 17.37 -4.64 -0.95
N THR A 302 16.63 -5.59 -0.37
CA THR A 302 16.41 -6.92 -0.96
C THR A 302 15.74 -6.86 -2.34
N VAL A 303 14.71 -6.00 -2.51
CA VAL A 303 14.08 -5.77 -3.82
C VAL A 303 15.08 -5.26 -4.84
N SER A 304 15.87 -4.26 -4.45
CA SER A 304 16.86 -3.64 -5.34
C SER A 304 17.90 -4.65 -5.81
N GLN A 305 18.38 -5.50 -4.90
CA GLN A 305 19.33 -6.57 -5.22
C GLN A 305 18.70 -7.65 -6.11
N ALA A 306 17.48 -8.10 -5.79
CA ALA A 306 16.77 -9.11 -6.57
C ALA A 306 16.54 -8.68 -8.03
N VAL A 307 16.08 -7.45 -8.24
CA VAL A 307 15.87 -6.90 -9.58
C VAL A 307 17.22 -6.70 -10.31
N SER A 308 18.26 -6.28 -9.61
CA SER A 308 19.61 -6.19 -10.19
C SER A 308 20.14 -7.54 -10.64
N LEU A 309 19.96 -8.59 -9.84
CA LEU A 309 20.37 -9.97 -10.20
C LEU A 309 19.57 -10.47 -11.42
N GLU A 310 18.26 -10.19 -11.48
CA GLU A 310 17.46 -10.52 -12.67
C GLU A 310 17.99 -9.86 -13.94
N VAL A 311 18.29 -8.55 -13.88
CA VAL A 311 18.85 -7.81 -15.04
C VAL A 311 20.20 -8.41 -15.46
N GLN A 312 21.09 -8.74 -14.51
CA GLN A 312 22.38 -9.38 -14.78
C GLN A 312 22.18 -10.75 -15.42
N ALA A 313 21.30 -11.59 -14.89
CA ALA A 313 21.00 -12.92 -15.41
C ALA A 313 20.42 -12.88 -16.82
N THR A 314 19.48 -11.95 -17.07
CA THR A 314 18.78 -11.82 -18.37
C THR A 314 19.64 -11.14 -19.43
N GLY A 315 20.61 -10.33 -19.03
CA GLY A 315 21.49 -9.57 -19.91
C GLY A 315 20.73 -8.60 -20.80
N GLY A 316 21.20 -8.36 -22.03
CA GLY A 316 20.62 -7.37 -22.94
C GLY A 316 19.12 -7.58 -23.25
N ARG A 317 18.62 -8.81 -23.21
CA ARG A 317 17.18 -9.08 -23.38
C ARG A 317 16.32 -8.43 -22.28
N GLY A 318 16.81 -8.41 -21.04
CA GLY A 318 16.12 -7.78 -19.91
C GLY A 318 15.97 -6.27 -20.04
N TYR A 319 16.77 -5.64 -20.89
CA TYR A 319 16.74 -4.21 -21.15
C TYR A 319 15.81 -3.81 -22.32
N LEU A 320 15.24 -4.78 -23.02
CA LEU A 320 14.32 -4.57 -24.12
C LEU A 320 12.86 -4.51 -23.62
N ARG A 321 12.10 -3.51 -24.08
CA ARG A 321 10.67 -3.42 -23.78
C ARG A 321 9.92 -4.62 -24.35
N GLY A 322 9.02 -5.21 -23.55
CA GLY A 322 8.11 -6.27 -23.99
C GLY A 322 8.75 -7.64 -24.23
N GLN A 323 10.05 -7.81 -23.95
CA GLN A 323 10.75 -9.09 -24.17
C GLN A 323 10.78 -10.02 -22.95
N SER A 324 10.72 -9.50 -21.71
CA SER A 324 10.92 -10.32 -20.50
C SER A 324 10.31 -9.69 -19.27
N GLY A 325 9.42 -8.88 -19.14
CA GLY A 325 8.94 -8.27 -17.89
C GLY A 325 10.04 -7.66 -16.95
N SER A 326 11.32 -7.88 -17.25
CA SER A 326 12.43 -7.34 -16.45
C SER A 326 12.45 -5.81 -16.49
N ALA A 327 12.31 -5.20 -17.68
CA ALA A 327 12.24 -3.74 -17.81
C ALA A 327 11.06 -3.12 -17.05
N ARG A 328 9.94 -3.85 -16.92
CA ARG A 328 8.81 -3.45 -16.07
C ARG A 328 9.22 -3.50 -14.59
N ARG A 329 9.77 -4.61 -14.12
CA ARG A 329 10.18 -4.77 -12.71
C ARG A 329 11.24 -3.76 -12.27
N VAL A 330 12.11 -3.30 -13.18
CA VAL A 330 13.04 -2.19 -12.90
C VAL A 330 12.26 -0.89 -12.59
N ARG A 331 11.21 -0.55 -13.38
CA ARG A 331 10.35 0.61 -13.08
C ARG A 331 9.58 0.41 -11.78
N GLU A 332 8.97 -0.76 -11.60
CA GLU A 332 8.25 -1.13 -10.39
C GLU A 332 9.15 -1.02 -9.14
N ALA A 333 10.38 -1.51 -9.20
CA ALA A 333 11.35 -1.45 -8.11
C ALA A 333 11.72 -0.01 -7.72
N SER A 334 11.78 0.91 -8.69
CA SER A 334 12.07 2.32 -8.41
C SER A 334 11.00 3.02 -7.57
N PHE A 335 9.77 2.49 -7.56
CA PHE A 335 8.67 3.00 -6.76
C PHE A 335 8.74 2.56 -5.29
N ILE A 336 9.25 1.36 -5.00
CA ILE A 336 9.25 0.78 -3.65
C ILE A 336 9.91 1.70 -2.58
N PRO A 337 11.03 2.38 -2.83
CA PRO A 337 11.64 3.26 -1.82
C PRO A 337 10.88 4.56 -1.57
N ILE A 338 9.97 4.98 -2.46
CA ILE A 338 9.27 6.27 -2.36
C ILE A 338 7.82 6.16 -1.86
N VAL A 339 7.21 4.97 -1.90
CA VAL A 339 5.86 4.77 -1.35
C VAL A 339 5.86 5.08 0.16
N THR A 340 4.89 5.90 0.57
CA THR A 340 4.86 6.48 1.92
C THR A 340 4.46 5.47 3.01
N PRO A 341 5.18 5.44 4.17
CA PRO A 341 6.36 6.22 4.49
C PRO A 341 7.57 5.80 3.65
N SER A 342 8.20 6.78 3.02
CA SER A 342 9.39 6.55 2.19
C SER A 342 10.61 6.17 3.02
N LEU A 343 11.66 5.64 2.37
CA LEU A 343 12.91 5.34 3.07
C LEU A 343 13.49 6.56 3.81
N VAL A 344 13.36 7.76 3.24
CA VAL A 344 13.85 8.98 3.89
C VAL A 344 13.09 9.25 5.19
N GLN A 345 11.77 9.09 5.17
CA GLN A 345 10.91 9.24 6.35
C GLN A 345 11.25 8.21 7.42
N LEU A 346 11.37 6.93 7.06
CA LEU A 346 11.72 5.85 7.99
C LEU A 346 13.10 6.05 8.62
N LYS A 347 14.12 6.41 7.83
CA LYS A 347 15.46 6.69 8.32
C LYS A 347 15.47 7.90 9.26
N SER A 348 14.68 8.94 8.98
CA SER A 348 14.52 10.09 9.88
C SER A 348 13.91 9.70 11.22
N GLN A 349 12.84 8.89 11.21
CA GLN A 349 12.21 8.40 12.43
C GLN A 349 13.16 7.51 13.26
N LEU A 350 13.90 6.60 12.62
CA LEU A 350 14.91 5.78 13.30
C LEU A 350 16.02 6.62 13.94
N ALA A 351 16.51 7.65 13.24
CA ALA A 351 17.54 8.51 13.79
C ALA A 351 17.07 9.30 15.02
N ARG A 352 15.78 9.69 15.06
CA ARG A 352 15.18 10.31 16.27
C ARG A 352 15.02 9.34 17.41
N HIS A 353 14.49 8.14 17.12
CA HIS A 353 14.32 7.10 18.12
C HIS A 353 15.66 6.77 18.80
N ARG A 354 16.74 6.59 18.02
CA ARG A 354 18.08 6.33 18.55
C ARG A 354 18.60 7.48 19.45
N ARG A 355 18.33 8.73 19.08
CA ARG A 355 18.69 9.90 19.92
C ARG A 355 17.91 9.94 21.22
N ALA A 356 16.62 9.63 21.18
CA ALA A 356 15.77 9.64 22.39
C ALA A 356 16.15 8.51 23.37
N VAL A 357 16.67 7.37 22.89
CA VAL A 357 17.16 6.26 23.74
C VAL A 357 18.55 6.56 24.32
N ALA A 358 19.34 7.40 23.65
CA ALA A 358 20.70 7.77 24.08
C ALA A 358 20.75 8.99 25.04
N ALA A 359 19.62 9.70 25.19
CA ALA A 359 19.46 10.84 26.11
C ALA A 359 18.85 10.44 27.44
#